data_01ca1ebdfd9d77c84747efc47b38b46a
#
_entry.id   01ca1ebdfd9d77c84747efc47b38b46a
#
_cell.length_a   1.000
_cell.length_b   1.000
_cell.length_c   1.000
_cell.angle_alpha   90.00
_cell.angle_beta   90.00
_cell.angle_gamma   90.00
#
_symmetry.space_group_name_H-M   'P 1'
#
loop_
_entity.id
_entity.type
_entity.pdbx_description
1 polymer ?
#
loop_
_entity_poly.entity_id
_entity_poly.type
_entity_poly.pdbx_seq_one_letter_code
_entity_poly.pdbx_strand_id
1 'polypeptide(L)'
;MRPEAPSAGRCARLLPAGCGPCAARSGRLAPTGRNGRRRRRGDGGFVTAETAVALPALVLLAAMLVWAVLAAGAQVRCVDAAREGARAAARGETDAAGIARAVAPPGAEVRIDLAADTVRVTVDAPSTAPGGLGSVLSVRLGAAAVAAREDTLRGGEGGAGPWPS
;
A
#
# COMPACT_ATOMS: atom_id res chain seq x y z
N MET A 1 -33.07 -32.39 14.72
CA MET A 1 -32.15 -33.08 15.66
C MET A 1 -31.41 -32.01 16.42
N ARG A 2 -31.81 -31.84 17.70
CA ARG A 2 -31.06 -31.04 18.70
C ARG A 2 -30.32 -32.04 19.61
N PRO A 3 -29.15 -31.74 20.12
CA PRO A 3 -28.79 -32.12 21.48
C PRO A 3 -28.53 -30.87 22.33
N GLU A 4 -29.20 -30.62 23.37
CA GLU A 4 -29.18 -31.03 24.79
C GLU A 4 -27.92 -30.58 25.53
N ALA A 5 -28.19 -29.71 26.54
CA ALA A 5 -27.30 -29.28 27.59
C ALA A 5 -27.24 -30.32 28.73
N PRO A 6 -26.18 -30.38 29.52
CA PRO A 6 -26.24 -30.85 30.90
C PRO A 6 -25.90 -29.74 31.89
N SER A 7 -26.82 -29.34 32.72
CA SER A 7 -27.16 -29.74 34.09
C SER A 7 -26.12 -29.38 35.16
N ALA A 8 -26.59 -28.51 36.03
CA ALA A 8 -26.10 -28.08 37.32
C ALA A 8 -25.61 -29.17 38.28
N GLY A 9 -24.46 -28.92 38.87
CA GLY A 9 -23.99 -29.65 40.07
C GLY A 9 -23.97 -28.75 41.28
N ARG A 10 -24.94 -28.96 42.14
CA ARG A 10 -25.01 -28.46 43.52
C ARG A 10 -24.06 -29.26 44.41
N CYS A 11 -23.21 -28.60 45.17
CA CYS A 11 -22.71 -29.17 46.42
C CYS A 11 -22.91 -28.16 47.56
N ALA A 12 -23.83 -28.54 48.41
CA ALA A 12 -24.14 -27.90 49.67
C ALA A 12 -23.35 -28.58 50.78
N ARG A 13 -23.12 -27.80 51.82
CA ARG A 13 -22.87 -28.17 53.23
C ARG A 13 -21.46 -28.62 53.62
N LEU A 14 -20.90 -27.82 54.53
CA LEU A 14 -20.75 -28.26 55.97
C LEU A 14 -20.16 -27.08 56.76
N LEU A 15 -20.97 -26.58 57.71
CA LEU A 15 -20.53 -25.83 58.89
C LEU A 15 -20.08 -26.79 59.91
N PRO A 16 -19.17 -26.43 60.81
CA PRO A 16 -19.42 -26.62 62.23
C PRO A 16 -19.33 -25.34 63.07
N ALA A 17 -20.26 -25.24 63.95
CA ALA A 17 -20.34 -24.28 65.00
C ALA A 17 -19.26 -24.54 66.09
N GLY A 18 -18.74 -23.49 66.70
CA GLY A 18 -17.83 -23.57 67.81
C GLY A 18 -17.75 -22.23 68.53
N CYS A 19 -18.48 -22.18 69.65
CA CYS A 19 -18.55 -21.19 70.70
C CYS A 19 -17.23 -20.58 71.17
N GLY A 20 -17.36 -19.33 71.68
CA GLY A 20 -16.55 -18.86 72.80
C GLY A 20 -16.50 -17.33 72.89
N PRO A 21 -17.12 -16.75 73.92
CA PRO A 21 -16.97 -15.33 74.22
C PRO A 21 -15.84 -15.13 75.25
N CYS A 22 -14.96 -14.17 74.99
CA CYS A 22 -14.20 -13.59 76.10
C CYS A 22 -13.49 -12.29 75.76
N ALA A 23 -13.82 -11.33 76.63
CA ALA A 23 -12.93 -10.30 77.11
C ALA A 23 -12.69 -9.05 76.31
N ALA A 24 -13.39 -8.03 76.71
CA ALA A 24 -13.01 -6.63 76.65
C ALA A 24 -11.55 -6.41 77.10
N ARG A 25 -10.76 -5.77 76.27
CA ARG A 25 -9.56 -5.06 76.73
C ARG A 25 -9.47 -3.74 76.06
N SER A 26 -9.78 -2.74 76.86
CA SER A 26 -9.49 -1.33 76.60
C SER A 26 -8.00 -1.13 76.32
N GLY A 27 -7.72 -0.32 75.40
CA GLY A 27 -6.40 0.23 75.46
C GLY A 27 -5.77 0.67 74.13
N ARG A 28 -5.74 1.95 73.96
CA ARG A 28 -4.77 2.74 73.20
C ARG A 28 -5.11 3.03 71.75
N LEU A 29 -5.49 4.26 71.61
CA LEU A 29 -5.39 5.06 70.46
C LEU A 29 -4.01 4.88 69.79
N ALA A 30 -3.97 4.21 68.68
CA ALA A 30 -2.84 4.25 67.78
C ALA A 30 -3.10 5.38 66.74
N PRO A 31 -2.08 6.17 66.43
CA PRO A 31 -2.26 7.27 65.51
C PRO A 31 -2.63 6.73 64.14
N THR A 32 -3.65 7.32 63.57
CA THR A 32 -4.06 7.18 62.19
C THR A 32 -2.88 7.50 61.28
N GLY A 33 -2.12 6.47 60.96
CA GLY A 33 -1.25 6.51 59.81
C GLY A 33 -2.14 6.77 58.59
N ARG A 34 -2.25 7.99 58.17
CA ARG A 34 -2.66 8.33 56.81
C ARG A 34 -1.64 7.70 55.91
N ASN A 35 -1.83 6.41 55.61
CA ASN A 35 -1.27 5.83 54.41
C ASN A 35 -1.87 6.61 53.26
N GLY A 36 -1.22 7.69 52.94
CA GLY A 36 -1.33 8.35 51.68
C GLY A 36 -1.07 7.27 50.64
N ARG A 37 -2.16 6.64 50.19
CA ARG A 37 -2.15 6.04 48.86
C ARG A 37 -1.79 7.18 47.93
N ARG A 38 -0.50 7.39 47.78
CA ARG A 38 -0.01 8.05 46.58
C ARG A 38 -0.72 7.31 45.45
N ARG A 39 -1.84 7.86 45.06
CA ARG A 39 -2.39 7.55 43.75
C ARG A 39 -1.20 7.72 42.81
N ARG A 40 -0.68 6.62 42.32
CA ARG A 40 0.14 6.60 41.10
C ARG A 40 -0.78 7.19 40.04
N ARG A 41 -0.75 8.50 40.00
CA ARG A 41 -1.48 9.32 39.07
C ARG A 41 -0.67 9.25 37.81
N GLY A 42 -1.10 8.34 36.90
CA GLY A 42 -1.08 8.79 35.56
C GLY A 42 0.07 8.44 34.65
N ASP A 43 0.66 7.23 34.68
CA ASP A 43 1.41 6.79 33.51
C ASP A 43 0.51 6.13 32.43
N GLY A 44 -0.71 5.73 32.81
CA GLY A 44 -1.67 5.12 31.89
C GLY A 44 -2.24 6.06 30.82
N GLY A 45 -2.24 7.38 31.07
CA GLY A 45 -2.74 8.37 30.10
C GLY A 45 -1.73 8.74 29.02
N PHE A 46 -0.45 8.67 29.32
CA PHE A 46 0.61 8.98 28.35
C PHE A 46 0.69 7.94 27.23
N VAL A 47 0.63 6.67 27.56
CA VAL A 47 0.68 5.57 26.58
C VAL A 47 -0.53 5.63 25.63
N THR A 48 -1.72 5.96 26.14
CA THR A 48 -2.93 6.08 25.33
C THR A 48 -2.87 7.30 24.40
N ALA A 49 -2.33 8.42 24.86
CA ALA A 49 -2.14 9.62 24.06
C ALA A 49 -1.10 9.40 22.96
N GLU A 50 0.00 8.73 23.25
CA GLU A 50 1.05 8.37 22.29
C GLU A 50 0.51 7.43 21.20
N THR A 51 -0.25 6.41 21.58
CA THR A 51 -0.88 5.48 20.64
C THR A 51 -1.89 6.20 19.75
N ALA A 52 -2.65 7.14 20.29
CA ALA A 52 -3.64 7.91 19.53
C ALA A 52 -3.01 8.78 18.44
N VAL A 53 -1.78 9.23 18.63
CA VAL A 53 -1.03 9.98 17.62
C VAL A 53 -0.26 9.05 16.67
N ALA A 54 0.29 7.95 17.20
CA ALA A 54 1.10 7.01 16.42
C ALA A 54 0.25 6.23 15.39
N LEU A 55 -0.97 5.81 15.75
CA LEU A 55 -1.83 5.03 14.86
C LEU A 55 -2.17 5.77 13.54
N PRO A 56 -2.68 7.02 13.57
CA PRO A 56 -2.97 7.74 12.32
C PRO A 56 -1.70 7.99 11.50
N ALA A 57 -0.56 8.25 12.13
CA ALA A 57 0.71 8.42 11.43
C ALA A 57 1.14 7.14 10.71
N LEU A 58 1.02 5.97 11.35
CA LEU A 58 1.31 4.68 10.74
C LEU A 58 0.35 4.35 9.59
N VAL A 59 -0.94 4.65 9.75
CA VAL A 59 -1.94 4.47 8.68
C VAL A 59 -1.62 5.35 7.46
N LEU A 60 -1.26 6.61 7.69
CA LEU A 60 -0.85 7.51 6.60
C LEU A 60 0.42 7.01 5.92
N LEU A 61 1.41 6.58 6.69
CA LEU A 61 2.64 5.99 6.14
C LEU A 61 2.33 4.76 5.28
N ALA A 62 1.51 3.84 5.79
CA ALA A 62 1.11 2.66 5.04
C ALA A 62 0.38 3.01 3.74
N ALA A 63 -0.55 3.97 3.78
CA ALA A 63 -1.26 4.45 2.60
C ALA A 63 -0.31 5.07 1.55
N MET A 64 0.68 5.84 1.99
CA MET A 64 1.71 6.40 1.11
C MET A 64 2.58 5.33 0.46
N LEU A 65 2.95 4.29 1.21
CA LEU A 65 3.73 3.16 0.68
C LEU A 65 2.93 2.38 -0.37
N VAL A 66 1.66 2.09 -0.09
CA VAL A 66 0.77 1.43 -1.06
C VAL A 66 0.64 2.27 -2.33
N TRP A 67 0.41 3.57 -2.20
CA TRP A 67 0.34 4.46 -3.35
C TRP A 67 1.64 4.47 -4.16
N ALA A 68 2.80 4.51 -3.49
CA ALA A 68 4.10 4.47 -4.15
C ALA A 68 4.30 3.17 -4.97
N VAL A 69 3.87 2.03 -4.45
CA VAL A 69 3.92 0.74 -5.17
C VAL A 69 2.99 0.76 -6.39
N LEU A 70 1.78 1.30 -6.25
CA LEU A 70 0.84 1.43 -7.37
C LEU A 70 1.38 2.37 -8.45
N ALA A 71 2.00 3.49 -8.07
CA ALA A 71 2.64 4.42 -8.99
C ALA A 71 3.83 3.76 -9.72
N ALA A 72 4.65 2.99 -9.02
CA ALA A 72 5.73 2.21 -9.63
C ALA A 72 5.20 1.19 -10.64
N GLY A 73 4.11 0.48 -10.32
CA GLY A 73 3.44 -0.45 -11.24
C GLY A 73 2.89 0.25 -12.49
N ALA A 74 2.32 1.44 -12.33
CA ALA A 74 1.86 2.25 -13.47
C ALA A 74 3.03 2.73 -14.34
N GLN A 75 4.17 3.09 -13.74
CA GLN A 75 5.38 3.46 -14.48
C GLN A 75 5.89 2.30 -15.34
N VAL A 76 5.92 1.08 -14.82
CA VAL A 76 6.31 -0.11 -15.60
C VAL A 76 5.39 -0.30 -16.80
N ARG A 77 4.07 -0.13 -16.62
CA ARG A 77 3.11 -0.20 -17.74
C ARG A 77 3.33 0.87 -18.79
N CYS A 78 3.73 2.10 -18.41
CA CYS A 78 4.09 3.14 -19.37
C CYS A 78 5.30 2.71 -20.21
N VAL A 79 6.32 2.12 -19.59
CA VAL A 79 7.52 1.63 -20.29
C VAL A 79 7.17 0.50 -21.26
N ASP A 80 6.36 -0.46 -20.83
CA ASP A 80 5.95 -1.59 -21.66
C ASP A 80 5.07 -1.12 -22.84
N ALA A 81 4.13 -0.21 -22.58
CA ALA A 81 3.29 0.39 -23.61
C ALA A 81 4.12 1.16 -24.66
N ALA A 82 5.11 1.95 -24.22
CA ALA A 82 5.99 2.66 -25.13
C ALA A 82 6.81 1.71 -26.01
N ARG A 83 7.33 0.63 -25.44
CA ARG A 83 8.10 -0.39 -26.16
C ARG A 83 7.25 -1.15 -27.16
N GLU A 84 6.04 -1.57 -26.75
CA GLU A 84 5.12 -2.31 -27.62
C GLU A 84 4.64 -1.44 -28.78
N GLY A 85 4.26 -0.19 -28.48
CA GLY A 85 3.90 0.78 -29.50
C GLY A 85 5.05 1.07 -30.50
N ALA A 86 6.29 1.19 -30.00
CA ALA A 86 7.45 1.43 -30.86
C ALA A 86 7.73 0.24 -31.79
N ARG A 87 7.61 -0.99 -31.30
CA ARG A 87 7.76 -2.21 -32.12
C ARG A 87 6.65 -2.31 -33.19
N ALA A 88 5.39 -2.06 -32.80
CA ALA A 88 4.27 -2.09 -33.73
C ALA A 88 4.43 -1.03 -34.82
N ALA A 89 4.79 0.19 -34.46
CA ALA A 89 5.03 1.28 -35.40
C ALA A 89 6.25 1.02 -36.31
N ALA A 90 7.31 0.38 -35.78
CA ALA A 90 8.48 0.00 -36.58
C ALA A 90 8.15 -1.06 -37.65
N ARG A 91 7.19 -1.94 -37.37
CA ARG A 91 6.68 -2.91 -38.37
C ARG A 91 5.67 -2.31 -39.35
N GLY A 92 5.34 -1.03 -39.20
CA GLY A 92 4.36 -0.36 -40.06
C GLY A 92 2.90 -0.69 -39.74
N GLU A 93 2.59 -1.15 -38.51
CA GLU A 93 1.21 -1.42 -38.10
C GLU A 93 0.41 -0.12 -38.02
N THR A 94 -0.75 -0.10 -38.66
CA THR A 94 -1.60 1.10 -38.75
C THR A 94 -2.21 1.51 -37.41
N ASP A 95 -2.37 0.58 -36.47
CA ASP A 95 -2.93 0.83 -35.14
C ASP A 95 -1.90 0.68 -34.01
N ALA A 96 -0.66 1.06 -34.24
CA ALA A 96 0.38 1.01 -33.20
C ALA A 96 0.01 1.80 -31.94
N ALA A 97 -0.74 2.91 -32.10
CA ALA A 97 -1.23 3.70 -30.98
C ALA A 97 -2.29 2.95 -30.15
N GLY A 98 -3.18 2.20 -30.80
CA GLY A 98 -4.17 1.35 -30.13
C GLY A 98 -3.51 0.23 -29.33
N ILE A 99 -2.49 -0.42 -29.92
CA ILE A 99 -1.70 -1.46 -29.25
C ILE A 99 -1.02 -0.90 -28.00
N ALA A 100 -0.37 0.26 -28.11
CA ALA A 100 0.24 0.93 -26.96
C ALA A 100 -0.79 1.26 -25.87
N ARG A 101 -1.96 1.80 -26.25
CA ARG A 101 -3.03 2.13 -25.28
C ARG A 101 -3.60 0.91 -24.56
N ALA A 102 -3.64 -0.25 -25.22
CA ALA A 102 -4.14 -1.48 -24.60
C ALA A 102 -3.28 -1.95 -23.42
N VAL A 103 -1.98 -1.62 -23.42
CA VAL A 103 -1.03 -1.96 -22.36
C VAL A 103 -0.88 -0.83 -21.34
N ALA A 104 -1.09 0.41 -21.76
CA ALA A 104 -0.91 1.62 -20.97
C ALA A 104 -1.86 1.68 -19.76
N PRO A 105 -1.50 2.41 -18.69
CA PRO A 105 -2.41 2.66 -17.58
C PRO A 105 -3.63 3.48 -18.02
N PRO A 106 -4.75 3.41 -17.28
CA PRO A 106 -5.94 4.21 -17.57
C PRO A 106 -5.64 5.70 -17.63
N GLY A 107 -6.17 6.39 -18.65
CA GLY A 107 -5.96 7.83 -18.84
C GLY A 107 -4.60 8.20 -19.44
N ALA A 108 -3.83 7.22 -19.91
CA ALA A 108 -2.56 7.49 -20.58
C ALA A 108 -2.76 8.14 -21.95
N GLU A 109 -1.94 9.13 -22.26
CA GLU A 109 -1.80 9.74 -23.58
C GLU A 109 -0.63 9.10 -24.32
N VAL A 110 -0.87 8.63 -25.54
CA VAL A 110 0.14 8.00 -26.39
C VAL A 110 0.39 8.91 -27.59
N ARG A 111 1.65 9.26 -27.82
CA ARG A 111 2.13 10.04 -28.98
C ARG A 111 3.14 9.22 -29.74
N ILE A 112 3.03 9.26 -31.07
CA ILE A 112 3.95 8.57 -31.98
C ILE A 112 4.54 9.62 -32.89
N ASP A 113 5.86 9.77 -32.85
CA ASP A 113 6.63 10.65 -33.70
C ASP A 113 7.44 9.80 -34.69
N LEU A 114 7.19 10.00 -35.97
CA LEU A 114 7.86 9.30 -37.05
C LEU A 114 9.00 10.19 -37.58
N ALA A 115 10.22 9.72 -37.47
CA ALA A 115 11.39 10.28 -38.14
C ALA A 115 11.74 9.46 -39.40
N ALA A 116 12.76 9.87 -40.15
CA ALA A 116 13.14 9.18 -41.38
C ALA A 116 13.45 7.69 -41.14
N ASP A 117 14.30 7.39 -40.13
CA ASP A 117 14.83 6.04 -39.85
C ASP A 117 14.36 5.46 -38.53
N THR A 118 13.64 6.24 -37.71
CA THR A 118 13.25 5.84 -36.39
C THR A 118 11.82 6.25 -36.06
N VAL A 119 11.20 5.48 -35.18
CA VAL A 119 9.92 5.81 -34.55
C VAL A 119 10.14 6.03 -33.08
N ARG A 120 9.63 7.14 -32.55
CA ARG A 120 9.59 7.43 -31.12
C ARG A 120 8.14 7.35 -30.63
N VAL A 121 7.92 6.57 -29.62
CA VAL A 121 6.62 6.49 -28.93
C VAL A 121 6.79 7.02 -27.53
N THR A 122 5.97 7.99 -27.15
CA THR A 122 5.92 8.59 -25.82
C THR A 122 4.57 8.29 -25.19
N VAL A 123 4.59 7.81 -23.96
CA VAL A 123 3.40 7.49 -23.17
C VAL A 123 3.44 8.29 -21.89
N ASP A 124 2.44 9.13 -21.65
CA ASP A 124 2.29 9.94 -20.44
C ASP A 124 1.00 9.56 -19.73
N ALA A 125 1.07 9.31 -18.44
CA ALA A 125 -0.08 8.94 -17.62
C ALA A 125 -0.12 9.77 -16.32
N PRO A 126 -1.28 10.29 -15.94
CA PRO A 126 -1.45 10.92 -14.63
C PRO A 126 -1.57 9.84 -13.55
N SER A 127 -0.80 9.94 -12.48
CA SER A 127 -0.98 9.15 -11.27
C SER A 127 -1.42 10.07 -10.16
N THR A 128 -2.67 9.88 -9.71
CA THR A 128 -3.25 10.63 -8.61
C THR A 128 -3.35 9.75 -7.37
N ALA A 129 -3.00 10.30 -6.21
CA ALA A 129 -3.15 9.58 -4.96
C ALA A 129 -4.64 9.33 -4.66
N PRO A 130 -5.01 8.18 -4.07
CA PRO A 130 -6.38 7.87 -3.70
C PRO A 130 -6.90 8.81 -2.60
N GLY A 131 -8.20 9.09 -2.62
CA GLY A 131 -8.86 9.97 -1.64
C GLY A 131 -8.67 11.46 -1.92
N GLY A 132 -8.99 12.31 -0.97
CA GLY A 132 -8.94 13.78 -1.09
C GLY A 132 -7.53 14.38 -1.25
N LEU A 133 -6.49 13.58 -1.24
CA LEU A 133 -5.08 13.98 -1.41
C LEU A 133 -4.65 14.07 -2.88
N GLY A 134 -5.48 13.64 -3.81
CA GLY A 134 -5.17 13.63 -5.24
C GLY A 134 -4.84 14.99 -5.84
N SER A 135 -5.39 16.08 -5.28
CA SER A 135 -5.10 17.45 -5.70
C SER A 135 -3.71 17.94 -5.29
N VAL A 136 -3.15 17.36 -4.21
CA VAL A 136 -1.84 17.75 -3.64
C VAL A 136 -0.75 16.79 -4.10
N LEU A 137 -1.08 15.52 -4.30
CA LEU A 137 -0.16 14.44 -4.67
C LEU A 137 -0.55 13.86 -6.04
N SER A 138 -0.24 14.60 -7.09
CA SER A 138 -0.29 14.12 -8.47
C SER A 138 1.12 14.02 -9.03
N VAL A 139 1.48 12.85 -9.55
CA VAL A 139 2.75 12.62 -10.23
C VAL A 139 2.44 12.28 -11.69
N ARG A 140 3.15 12.91 -12.63
CA ARG A 140 3.12 12.49 -14.02
C ARG A 140 4.12 11.36 -14.21
N LEU A 141 3.63 10.26 -14.71
CA LEU A 141 4.44 9.11 -15.11
C LEU A 141 4.59 9.16 -16.61
N GLY A 142 5.79 8.94 -17.11
CA GLY A 142 6.03 8.96 -18.55
C GLY A 142 7.15 8.00 -18.94
N ALA A 143 7.06 7.50 -20.17
CA ALA A 143 8.08 6.68 -20.77
C ALA A 143 8.16 6.97 -22.27
N ALA A 144 9.37 6.85 -22.84
CA ALA A 144 9.58 6.94 -24.26
C ALA A 144 10.40 5.73 -24.72
N ALA A 145 10.05 5.19 -25.88
CA ALA A 145 10.82 4.17 -26.55
C ALA A 145 11.09 4.58 -28.01
N VAL A 146 12.22 4.17 -28.53
CA VAL A 146 12.62 4.41 -29.92
C VAL A 146 12.92 3.09 -30.59
N ALA A 147 12.39 2.89 -31.80
CA ALA A 147 12.69 1.72 -32.62
C ALA A 147 13.14 2.18 -34.01
N ALA A 148 14.02 1.43 -34.65
CA ALA A 148 14.38 1.63 -36.05
C ALA A 148 13.24 1.16 -36.96
N ARG A 149 12.98 1.87 -38.05
CA ARG A 149 11.97 1.48 -39.04
C ARG A 149 12.49 0.35 -39.91
N GLU A 150 11.73 -0.72 -40.01
CA GLU A 150 12.13 -1.92 -40.75
C GLU A 150 12.02 -1.73 -42.28
N ASP A 151 11.17 -0.81 -42.75
CA ASP A 151 11.00 -0.48 -44.16
C ASP A 151 12.23 0.23 -44.75
N THR A 152 12.92 1.05 -43.96
CA THR A 152 14.15 1.72 -44.40
C THR A 152 15.33 0.76 -44.47
N LEU A 153 15.36 -0.28 -43.59
CA LEU A 153 16.42 -1.29 -43.64
C LEU A 153 16.35 -2.19 -44.87
N ARG A 154 15.13 -2.51 -45.35
CA ARG A 154 14.95 -3.29 -46.58
C ARG A 154 15.35 -2.53 -47.87
N GLY A 155 15.25 -1.19 -47.85
CA GLY A 155 15.71 -0.36 -48.98
C GLY A 155 17.22 -0.24 -49.08
N GLY A 156 17.96 -0.50 -47.99
CA GLY A 156 19.43 -0.38 -47.93
C GLY A 156 20.20 -1.64 -48.37
N GLU A 157 19.55 -2.80 -48.43
CA GLU A 157 20.24 -4.08 -48.78
C GLU A 157 20.52 -4.28 -50.25
N GLY A 158 20.08 -3.35 -51.16
CA GLY A 158 20.43 -3.41 -52.56
C GLY A 158 21.87 -3.03 -52.93
N GLY A 159 22.71 -2.66 -51.94
CA GLY A 159 24.08 -2.17 -52.14
C GLY A 159 25.22 -2.98 -51.55
N ALA A 160 24.94 -4.11 -50.86
CA ALA A 160 25.99 -4.97 -50.37
C ALA A 160 26.56 -5.77 -51.53
N GLY A 161 27.63 -5.27 -52.14
CA GLY A 161 28.44 -6.02 -53.10
C GLY A 161 29.00 -7.30 -52.47
N PRO A 162 29.31 -8.30 -53.31
CA PRO A 162 29.82 -9.59 -52.82
C PRO A 162 31.10 -9.37 -52.02
N TRP A 163 31.19 -10.04 -50.89
CA TRP A 163 32.36 -10.07 -50.00
C TRP A 163 33.59 -10.47 -50.84
N PRO A 164 34.73 -9.78 -50.75
CA PRO A 164 35.94 -10.23 -51.37
C PRO A 164 36.41 -11.54 -50.71
N SER A 165 36.58 -12.57 -51.52
CA SER A 165 37.16 -13.88 -51.19
C SER A 165 38.63 -13.80 -50.78
#